data_53dc2cdb243d0efd436d62f5051f7939
#
_entry.id   53dc2cdb243d0efd436d62f5051f7939
#
_cell.length_a   1.000
_cell.length_b   1.000
_cell.length_c   1.000
_cell.angle_alpha   90.00
_cell.angle_beta   90.00
_cell.angle_gamma   90.00
#
_symmetry.space_group_name_H-M   'P 1'
#
loop_
_entity.id
_entity.type
_entity.pdbx_description
1 polymer ?
#
loop_
_entity_poly.entity_id
_entity_poly.type
_entity_poly.pdbx_seq_one_letter_code
_entity_poly.pdbx_strand_id
1 'polypeptide(L)'
;MNTSPKTNFLQDQIIWDRMIAIVEEQAQTLIRTAFSNTVREAGDLSAGLFDLSARMITQAVTGTPGHVNAMAASVRHFIDKYPLNQMEEGDVYITNDPWLATGHLHDFTVVTPAFHGGIPVALFAATCHVVDVGGLGFGPDGRQVYEEGIYLPILPLLRKGVMNQTLLEIVRANVREPVLLEGDFFSLAACNETGVRRLKEM
;
A
#
# COMPACT_ATOMS: atom_id res chain seq x y z
N MET A 1 40.32 -2.83 -21.04
CA MET A 1 40.49 -2.38 -19.64
C MET A 1 39.09 -2.27 -19.04
N ASN A 2 38.72 -3.24 -18.20
CA ASN A 2 37.39 -3.31 -17.58
C ASN A 2 37.48 -2.48 -16.28
N THR A 3 37.10 -1.21 -16.33
CA THR A 3 36.95 -0.40 -15.12
C THR A 3 35.61 -0.74 -14.48
N SER A 4 35.59 -1.71 -13.57
CA SER A 4 34.48 -1.86 -12.63
C SER A 4 34.25 -0.51 -11.96
N PRO A 5 33.00 -0.01 -11.88
CA PRO A 5 32.72 1.21 -11.15
C PRO A 5 33.16 0.98 -9.70
N LYS A 6 34.05 1.84 -9.18
CA LYS A 6 34.39 1.85 -7.75
C LYS A 6 33.10 2.20 -7.02
N THR A 7 32.41 1.21 -6.48
CA THR A 7 31.29 1.41 -5.57
C THR A 7 31.78 2.30 -4.44
N ASN A 8 31.19 3.48 -4.33
CA ASN A 8 31.50 4.39 -3.23
C ASN A 8 30.62 3.95 -2.05
N PHE A 9 31.15 3.02 -1.25
CA PHE A 9 30.46 2.42 -0.11
C PHE A 9 29.70 3.44 0.76
N LEU A 10 30.31 4.61 0.98
CA LEU A 10 29.66 5.68 1.74
C LEU A 10 28.41 6.23 1.02
N GLN A 11 28.49 6.37 -0.28
CA GLN A 11 27.38 6.87 -1.10
C GLN A 11 26.22 5.85 -1.12
N ASP A 12 26.54 4.58 -1.26
CA ASP A 12 25.54 3.50 -1.24
C ASP A 12 24.85 3.41 0.14
N GLN A 13 25.61 3.58 1.23
CA GLN A 13 25.06 3.61 2.58
C GLN A 13 24.12 4.82 2.78
N ILE A 14 24.48 6.00 2.32
CA ILE A 14 23.63 7.20 2.39
C ILE A 14 22.32 6.98 1.62
N ILE A 15 22.39 6.40 0.43
CA ILE A 15 21.20 6.10 -0.38
C ILE A 15 20.30 5.10 0.35
N TRP A 16 20.89 4.05 0.93
CA TRP A 16 20.18 3.04 1.70
C TRP A 16 19.43 3.64 2.91
N ASP A 17 20.15 4.44 3.71
CA ASP A 17 19.58 5.08 4.90
C ASP A 17 18.44 6.07 4.52
N ARG A 18 18.58 6.75 3.38
CA ARG A 18 17.50 7.61 2.86
C ARG A 18 16.27 6.81 2.43
N MET A 19 16.42 5.65 1.78
CA MET A 19 15.29 4.80 1.42
C MET A 19 14.56 4.29 2.67
N ILE A 20 15.27 3.91 3.74
CA ILE A 20 14.66 3.53 5.02
C ILE A 20 13.88 4.72 5.60
N ALA A 21 14.46 5.92 5.61
CA ALA A 21 13.79 7.11 6.12
C ALA A 21 12.51 7.46 5.32
N ILE A 22 12.52 7.26 4.01
CA ILE A 22 11.35 7.48 3.14
C ILE A 22 10.19 6.55 3.51
N VAL A 23 10.45 5.25 3.67
CA VAL A 23 9.37 4.31 4.01
C VAL A 23 8.89 4.49 5.44
N GLU A 24 9.75 4.93 6.35
CA GLU A 24 9.33 5.29 7.70
C GLU A 24 8.42 6.53 7.69
N GLU A 25 8.74 7.57 6.90
CA GLU A 25 7.87 8.73 6.71
C GLU A 25 6.54 8.34 6.05
N GLN A 26 6.55 7.38 5.12
CA GLN A 26 5.34 6.80 4.53
C GLN A 26 4.46 6.18 5.63
N ALA A 27 4.99 5.31 6.49
CA ALA A 27 4.26 4.69 7.59
C ALA A 27 3.72 5.73 8.59
N GLN A 28 4.54 6.70 8.98
CA GLN A 28 4.13 7.78 9.88
C GLN A 28 3.03 8.67 9.28
N THR A 29 3.03 8.86 7.96
CA THR A 29 1.96 9.57 7.27
C THR A 29 0.65 8.80 7.41
N LEU A 30 0.65 7.48 7.22
CA LEU A 30 -0.54 6.64 7.39
C LEU A 30 -1.08 6.73 8.82
N ILE A 31 -0.23 6.59 9.85
CA ILE A 31 -0.65 6.72 11.25
C ILE A 31 -1.32 8.06 11.53
N ARG A 32 -0.76 9.15 11.02
CA ARG A 32 -1.25 10.51 11.31
C ARG A 32 -2.52 10.87 10.57
N THR A 33 -2.80 10.23 9.44
CA THR A 33 -3.93 10.57 8.58
C THR A 33 -5.05 9.54 8.64
N ALA A 34 -4.80 8.32 9.11
CA ALA A 34 -5.79 7.26 9.22
C ALA A 34 -6.97 7.65 10.12
N PHE A 35 -8.13 7.14 9.79
CA PHE A 35 -9.37 7.32 10.52
C PHE A 35 -9.63 6.18 11.50
N SER A 36 -9.23 4.95 11.17
CA SER A 36 -9.35 3.78 12.04
C SER A 36 -8.39 3.82 13.23
N ASN A 37 -8.89 3.48 14.42
CA ASN A 37 -8.09 3.40 15.63
C ASN A 37 -7.07 2.26 15.60
N THR A 38 -7.37 1.19 14.88
CA THR A 38 -6.45 0.06 14.63
C THR A 38 -5.14 0.54 14.00
N VAL A 39 -5.21 1.50 13.10
CA VAL A 39 -4.03 2.10 12.45
C VAL A 39 -3.38 3.14 13.36
N ARG A 40 -4.18 4.12 13.87
CA ARG A 40 -3.66 5.28 14.61
C ARG A 40 -3.08 4.93 15.96
N GLU A 41 -3.72 4.01 16.69
CA GLU A 41 -3.38 3.72 18.10
C GLU A 41 -2.69 2.36 18.25
N ALA A 42 -3.13 1.34 17.50
CA ALA A 42 -2.50 0.03 17.56
C ALA A 42 -1.33 -0.14 16.58
N GLY A 43 -1.20 0.74 15.58
CA GLY A 43 -0.12 0.67 14.58
C GLY A 43 -0.23 -0.54 13.65
N ASP A 44 -1.47 -1.00 13.40
CA ASP A 44 -1.71 -2.18 12.57
C ASP A 44 -1.64 -1.82 11.08
N LEU A 45 -0.42 -1.70 10.61
CA LEU A 45 -0.08 -1.29 9.25
C LEU A 45 1.28 -1.84 8.82
N SER A 46 1.58 -1.70 7.53
CA SER A 46 2.93 -1.88 6.97
C SER A 46 3.12 -0.95 5.77
N ALA A 47 4.35 -0.57 5.52
CA ALA A 47 4.74 0.27 4.40
C ALA A 47 6.09 -0.17 3.82
N GLY A 48 6.26 -0.08 2.51
CA GLY A 48 7.47 -0.54 1.86
C GLY A 48 7.69 0.00 0.45
N LEU A 49 8.96 -0.05 0.05
CA LEU A 49 9.47 0.30 -1.28
C LEU A 49 9.89 -0.98 -2.02
N PHE A 50 9.52 -1.07 -3.29
CA PHE A 50 9.74 -2.23 -4.14
C PHE A 50 10.42 -1.85 -5.45
N ASP A 51 11.20 -2.77 -6.01
CA ASP A 51 11.69 -2.65 -7.38
C ASP A 51 10.60 -3.01 -8.41
N LEU A 52 10.89 -2.76 -9.68
CA LEU A 52 9.95 -3.04 -10.78
C LEU A 52 9.69 -4.54 -11.02
N SER A 53 10.42 -5.41 -10.34
CA SER A 53 10.18 -6.87 -10.32
C SER A 53 9.34 -7.30 -9.12
N ALA A 54 8.73 -6.35 -8.39
CA ALA A 54 7.97 -6.57 -7.16
C ALA A 54 8.81 -7.18 -6.00
N ARG A 55 10.13 -6.97 -5.99
CA ARG A 55 10.95 -7.37 -4.85
C ARG A 55 11.05 -6.20 -3.87
N MET A 56 10.80 -6.48 -2.60
CA MET A 56 10.93 -5.49 -1.54
C MET A 56 12.40 -5.05 -1.43
N ILE A 57 12.62 -3.73 -1.51
CA ILE A 57 13.93 -3.10 -1.29
C ILE A 57 14.08 -2.77 0.19
N THR A 58 13.08 -2.11 0.76
CA THR A 58 13.06 -1.72 2.16
C THR A 58 11.64 -1.60 2.68
N GLN A 59 11.49 -1.71 4.00
CA GLN A 59 10.23 -1.58 4.72
C GLN A 59 10.37 -0.59 5.87
N ALA A 60 9.26 -0.03 6.33
CA ALA A 60 9.24 0.75 7.56
C ALA A 60 9.54 -0.14 8.76
N VAL A 61 10.21 0.43 9.75
CA VAL A 61 10.42 -0.21 11.06
C VAL A 61 9.09 -0.24 11.84
N THR A 62 8.31 0.83 11.70
CA THR A 62 6.97 0.92 12.25
C THR A 62 6.01 0.05 11.42
N GLY A 63 5.41 -0.95 12.05
CA GLY A 63 4.43 -1.80 11.39
C GLY A 63 4.25 -3.18 12.02
N THR A 64 3.25 -3.89 11.52
CA THR A 64 2.89 -5.24 11.96
C THR A 64 3.73 -6.28 11.22
N PRO A 65 4.54 -7.11 11.91
CA PRO A 65 5.42 -8.07 11.25
C PRO A 65 4.69 -9.06 10.32
N GLY A 66 3.46 -9.44 10.65
CA GLY A 66 2.64 -10.34 9.82
C GLY A 66 2.29 -9.74 8.47
N HIS A 67 2.01 -8.43 8.42
CA HIS A 67 1.68 -7.72 7.19
C HIS A 67 2.86 -7.60 6.23
N VAL A 68 4.07 -7.45 6.75
CA VAL A 68 5.27 -7.20 5.94
C VAL A 68 5.49 -8.28 4.89
N ASN A 69 5.49 -9.55 5.31
CA ASN A 69 5.72 -10.67 4.40
C ASN A 69 4.55 -10.87 3.42
N ALA A 70 3.32 -10.72 3.90
CA ALA A 70 2.13 -10.82 3.07
C ALA A 70 2.10 -9.69 2.03
N MET A 71 2.36 -8.44 2.42
CA MET A 71 2.49 -7.30 1.51
C MET A 71 3.62 -7.53 0.50
N ALA A 72 4.77 -8.06 0.93
CA ALA A 72 5.88 -8.36 0.03
C ALA A 72 5.49 -9.34 -1.09
N ALA A 73 4.69 -10.35 -0.76
CA ALA A 73 4.18 -11.30 -1.74
C ALA A 73 3.08 -10.68 -2.62
N SER A 74 2.23 -9.80 -2.06
CA SER A 74 1.06 -9.25 -2.73
C SER A 74 1.40 -8.34 -3.90
N VAL A 75 2.47 -7.55 -3.82
CA VAL A 75 2.83 -6.56 -4.86
C VAL A 75 3.00 -7.19 -6.23
N ARG A 76 3.46 -8.43 -6.29
CA ARG A 76 3.58 -9.18 -7.55
C ARG A 76 2.23 -9.36 -8.25
N HIS A 77 1.16 -9.64 -7.51
CA HIS A 77 -0.17 -9.83 -8.07
C HIS A 77 -0.74 -8.55 -8.68
N PHE A 78 -0.35 -7.37 -8.16
CA PHE A 78 -0.73 -6.09 -8.77
C PHE A 78 -0.09 -5.89 -10.14
N ILE A 79 1.22 -6.22 -10.29
CA ILE A 79 1.93 -6.13 -11.58
C ILE A 79 1.41 -7.18 -12.58
N ASP A 80 1.08 -8.38 -12.11
CA ASP A 80 0.54 -9.43 -12.97
C ASP A 80 -0.84 -9.04 -13.53
N LYS A 81 -1.66 -8.33 -12.73
CA LYS A 81 -2.98 -7.85 -13.17
C LYS A 81 -2.93 -6.57 -13.98
N TYR A 82 -2.09 -5.64 -13.58
CA TYR A 82 -1.85 -4.35 -14.24
C TYR A 82 -0.35 -4.23 -14.54
N PRO A 83 0.11 -4.67 -15.72
CA PRO A 83 1.51 -4.56 -16.11
C PRO A 83 2.01 -3.11 -16.05
N LEU A 84 3.29 -2.91 -15.71
CA LEU A 84 3.89 -1.58 -15.51
C LEU A 84 3.69 -0.62 -16.70
N ASN A 85 3.63 -1.16 -17.94
CA ASN A 85 3.39 -0.37 -19.14
C ASN A 85 1.93 0.09 -19.31
N GLN A 86 1.03 -0.35 -18.42
CA GLN A 86 -0.37 0.09 -18.35
C GLN A 86 -0.62 0.99 -17.14
N MET A 87 0.37 1.13 -16.27
CA MET A 87 0.30 2.04 -15.12
C MET A 87 0.74 3.43 -15.56
N GLU A 88 0.13 4.45 -14.94
CA GLU A 88 0.42 5.85 -15.21
C GLU A 88 0.73 6.60 -13.91
N GLU A 89 1.37 7.76 -14.02
CA GLU A 89 1.65 8.60 -12.86
C GLU A 89 0.34 9.05 -12.20
N GLY A 90 0.27 8.90 -10.87
CA GLY A 90 -0.93 9.19 -10.08
C GLY A 90 -1.92 8.02 -9.98
N ASP A 91 -1.60 6.84 -10.55
CA ASP A 91 -2.38 5.62 -10.31
C ASP A 91 -2.13 5.08 -8.91
N VAL A 92 -3.20 4.60 -8.28
CA VAL A 92 -3.17 3.82 -7.03
C VAL A 92 -4.10 2.64 -7.19
N TYR A 93 -3.61 1.45 -6.90
CA TYR A 93 -4.39 0.21 -6.95
C TYR A 93 -4.64 -0.29 -5.54
N ILE A 94 -5.79 -0.93 -5.31
CA ILE A 94 -6.23 -1.42 -4.00
C ILE A 94 -6.79 -2.83 -4.09
N THR A 95 -6.64 -3.61 -3.03
CA THR A 95 -7.34 -4.88 -2.79
C THR A 95 -7.42 -5.18 -1.31
N ASN A 96 -8.40 -5.99 -0.91
CA ASN A 96 -8.42 -6.73 0.35
C ASN A 96 -8.61 -8.23 0.12
N ASP A 97 -8.21 -8.74 -1.04
CA ASP A 97 -8.25 -10.16 -1.36
C ASP A 97 -7.38 -10.96 -0.39
N PRO A 98 -7.95 -11.83 0.46
CA PRO A 98 -7.20 -12.53 1.50
C PRO A 98 -6.19 -13.55 0.95
N TRP A 99 -6.36 -14.02 -0.28
CA TRP A 99 -5.42 -14.96 -0.92
C TRP A 99 -4.29 -14.25 -1.68
N LEU A 100 -4.49 -12.98 -2.02
CA LEU A 100 -3.50 -12.18 -2.74
C LEU A 100 -2.79 -11.16 -1.83
N ALA A 101 -3.33 -10.90 -0.63
CA ALA A 101 -2.83 -9.92 0.33
C ALA A 101 -2.61 -10.55 1.72
N THR A 102 -3.24 -10.04 2.77
CA THR A 102 -2.85 -10.27 4.17
C THR A 102 -3.70 -11.32 4.92
N GLY A 103 -4.60 -12.01 4.26
CA GLY A 103 -5.24 -13.19 4.80
C GLY A 103 -6.65 -13.00 5.37
N HIS A 104 -7.17 -11.76 5.44
CA HIS A 104 -8.55 -11.44 5.80
C HIS A 104 -9.02 -10.12 5.19
N LEU A 105 -10.38 -9.89 5.15
CA LEU A 105 -10.94 -8.75 4.42
C LEU A 105 -10.72 -7.40 5.09
N HIS A 106 -10.39 -7.35 6.38
CA HIS A 106 -10.15 -6.09 7.09
C HIS A 106 -8.84 -5.41 6.71
N ASP A 107 -7.92 -6.13 6.06
CA ASP A 107 -6.64 -5.56 5.61
C ASP A 107 -6.72 -5.11 4.17
N PHE A 108 -6.56 -3.81 3.96
CA PHE A 108 -6.44 -3.24 2.62
C PHE A 108 -4.98 -2.99 2.26
N THR A 109 -4.57 -3.53 1.11
CA THR A 109 -3.26 -3.27 0.53
C THR A 109 -3.42 -2.35 -0.67
N VAL A 110 -2.59 -1.29 -0.73
CA VAL A 110 -2.48 -0.39 -1.88
C VAL A 110 -1.09 -0.44 -2.49
N VAL A 111 -1.04 -0.28 -3.82
CA VAL A 111 0.22 -0.19 -4.59
C VAL A 111 0.17 1.03 -5.49
N THR A 112 1.25 1.82 -5.48
CA THR A 112 1.40 3.07 -6.25
C THR A 112 2.71 3.02 -7.02
N PRO A 113 2.71 3.17 -8.35
CA PRO A 113 3.92 3.28 -9.15
C PRO A 113 4.57 4.67 -8.99
N ALA A 114 5.88 4.69 -8.80
CA ALA A 114 6.68 5.90 -8.81
C ALA A 114 7.30 6.11 -10.18
N PHE A 115 7.17 7.31 -10.74
CA PHE A 115 7.70 7.68 -12.05
C PHE A 115 8.76 8.75 -11.94
N HIS A 116 9.78 8.66 -12.79
CA HIS A 116 10.76 9.73 -13.02
C HIS A 116 10.94 9.94 -14.52
N GLY A 117 10.69 11.17 -15.00
CA GLY A 117 10.75 11.47 -16.44
C GLY A 117 9.79 10.65 -17.30
N GLY A 118 8.62 10.26 -16.76
CA GLY A 118 7.62 9.43 -17.46
C GLY A 118 7.95 7.92 -17.49
N ILE A 119 9.00 7.48 -16.81
CA ILE A 119 9.42 6.08 -16.72
C ILE A 119 9.16 5.58 -15.30
N PRO A 120 8.52 4.40 -15.11
CA PRO A 120 8.38 3.82 -13.78
C PRO A 120 9.76 3.43 -13.23
N VAL A 121 10.04 3.79 -11.99
CA VAL A 121 11.34 3.54 -11.33
C VAL A 121 11.23 2.67 -10.08
N ALA A 122 10.06 2.65 -9.45
CA ALA A 122 9.81 1.88 -8.23
C ALA A 122 8.31 1.71 -8.00
N LEU A 123 7.95 0.91 -6.98
CA LEU A 123 6.58 0.79 -6.47
C LEU A 123 6.60 1.05 -4.97
N PHE A 124 5.61 1.78 -4.47
CA PHE A 124 5.32 1.89 -3.05
C PHE A 124 4.09 1.05 -2.71
N ALA A 125 4.14 0.35 -1.59
CA ALA A 125 3.00 -0.38 -1.07
C ALA A 125 2.76 -0.04 0.40
N ALA A 126 1.50 -0.05 0.80
CA ALA A 126 1.10 0.05 2.19
C ALA A 126 -0.11 -0.86 2.44
N THR A 127 -0.18 -1.39 3.66
CA THR A 127 -1.31 -2.19 4.15
C THR A 127 -1.77 -1.63 5.48
N CYS A 128 -3.07 -1.62 5.74
CA CYS A 128 -3.59 -1.35 7.07
C CYS A 128 -4.86 -2.14 7.36
N HIS A 129 -5.07 -2.39 8.68
CA HIS A 129 -6.26 -3.01 9.21
C HIS A 129 -7.33 -1.97 9.49
N VAL A 130 -8.47 -2.04 8.76
CA VAL A 130 -9.61 -1.14 8.95
C VAL A 130 -10.62 -1.74 9.92
N VAL A 131 -11.45 -0.88 10.55
CA VAL A 131 -12.37 -1.31 11.62
C VAL A 131 -13.66 -1.94 11.10
N ASP A 132 -14.11 -1.62 9.87
CA ASP A 132 -15.38 -2.11 9.33
C ASP A 132 -15.28 -2.35 7.82
N VAL A 133 -15.67 -3.55 7.44
CA VAL A 133 -15.82 -3.97 6.03
C VAL A 133 -17.22 -4.52 5.76
N GLY A 134 -18.19 -4.23 6.64
CA GLY A 134 -19.53 -4.81 6.59
C GLY A 134 -19.59 -6.20 7.22
N GLY A 135 -20.38 -7.10 6.66
CA GLY A 135 -20.47 -8.50 7.09
C GLY A 135 -20.81 -8.69 8.57
N LEU A 136 -20.23 -9.72 9.18
CA LEU A 136 -20.44 -10.05 10.61
C LEU A 136 -19.66 -9.14 11.56
N GLY A 137 -18.78 -8.28 11.04
CA GLY A 137 -17.88 -7.44 11.83
C GLY A 137 -16.58 -8.15 12.20
N PHE A 138 -15.75 -7.46 12.99
CA PHE A 138 -14.47 -7.97 13.43
C PHE A 138 -14.62 -9.04 14.52
N GLY A 139 -14.48 -10.32 14.13
CA GLY A 139 -14.57 -11.44 15.06
C GLY A 139 -14.35 -12.79 14.36
N PRO A 140 -14.18 -13.88 15.13
CA PRO A 140 -13.87 -15.21 14.60
C PRO A 140 -15.10 -16.00 14.15
N ASP A 141 -16.27 -15.38 14.07
CA ASP A 141 -17.55 -16.07 13.85
C ASP A 141 -17.86 -16.36 12.38
N GLY A 142 -17.15 -15.73 11.44
CA GLY A 142 -17.26 -15.97 10.02
C GLY A 142 -16.79 -17.37 9.64
N ARG A 143 -17.64 -18.11 8.88
CA ARG A 143 -17.33 -19.45 8.40
C ARG A 143 -16.80 -19.49 6.98
N GLN A 144 -16.95 -18.39 6.28
CA GLN A 144 -16.48 -18.21 4.90
C GLN A 144 -16.26 -16.72 4.63
N VAL A 145 -15.40 -16.43 3.67
CA VAL A 145 -14.97 -15.06 3.33
C VAL A 145 -16.13 -14.11 3.05
N TYR A 146 -17.22 -14.58 2.46
CA TYR A 146 -18.41 -13.76 2.16
C TYR A 146 -19.17 -13.27 3.39
N GLU A 147 -18.94 -13.86 4.55
CA GLU A 147 -19.53 -13.44 5.82
C GLU A 147 -18.68 -12.36 6.50
N GLU A 148 -17.40 -12.23 6.15
CA GLU A 148 -16.51 -11.23 6.73
C GLU A 148 -16.84 -9.81 6.28
N GLY A 149 -17.30 -9.61 5.03
CA GLY A 149 -17.68 -8.30 4.52
C GLY A 149 -17.42 -8.11 3.03
N ILE A 150 -17.24 -6.84 2.63
CA ILE A 150 -16.98 -6.49 1.23
C ILE A 150 -15.62 -7.01 0.77
N TYR A 151 -15.64 -7.73 -0.35
CA TYR A 151 -14.45 -8.26 -0.98
C TYR A 151 -14.14 -7.49 -2.25
N LEU A 152 -13.00 -6.82 -2.29
CA LEU A 152 -12.50 -6.06 -3.44
C LEU A 152 -11.32 -6.81 -4.09
N PRO A 153 -11.47 -7.29 -5.34
CA PRO A 153 -10.31 -7.75 -6.10
C PRO A 153 -9.36 -6.58 -6.35
N ILE A 154 -8.16 -6.84 -6.88
CA ILE A 154 -7.26 -5.74 -7.26
C ILE A 154 -7.95 -4.82 -8.27
N LEU A 155 -8.14 -3.55 -7.89
CA LEU A 155 -8.85 -2.52 -8.65
C LEU A 155 -8.10 -1.19 -8.58
N PRO A 156 -8.30 -0.27 -9.56
CA PRO A 156 -7.84 1.10 -9.41
C PRO A 156 -8.64 1.81 -8.31
N LEU A 157 -7.94 2.33 -7.29
CA LEU A 157 -8.47 3.30 -6.33
C LEU A 157 -8.40 4.71 -6.92
N LEU A 158 -7.23 5.07 -7.48
CA LEU A 158 -7.06 6.29 -8.27
C LEU A 158 -6.57 5.95 -9.68
N ARG A 159 -7.00 6.73 -10.64
CA ARG A 159 -6.44 6.77 -11.99
C ARG A 159 -5.98 8.19 -12.30
N LYS A 160 -4.66 8.37 -12.54
CA LYS A 160 -4.06 9.69 -12.82
C LYS A 160 -4.43 10.74 -11.75
N GLY A 161 -4.43 10.35 -10.50
CA GLY A 161 -4.81 11.21 -9.38
C GLY A 161 -6.32 11.41 -9.19
N VAL A 162 -7.17 10.81 -10.02
CA VAL A 162 -8.64 10.92 -9.92
C VAL A 162 -9.19 9.70 -9.20
N MET A 163 -9.91 9.94 -8.10
CA MET A 163 -10.53 8.92 -7.26
C MET A 163 -11.65 8.18 -8.01
N ASN A 164 -11.70 6.87 -7.86
CA ASN A 164 -12.74 6.00 -8.40
C ASN A 164 -14.04 6.14 -7.60
N GLN A 165 -14.92 7.05 -8.01
CA GLN A 165 -16.18 7.35 -7.31
C GLN A 165 -17.10 6.14 -7.26
N THR A 166 -17.15 5.32 -8.32
CA THR A 166 -17.99 4.10 -8.34
C THR A 166 -17.55 3.12 -7.26
N LEU A 167 -16.24 2.95 -7.06
CA LEU A 167 -15.71 2.11 -5.99
C LEU A 167 -16.13 2.65 -4.61
N LEU A 168 -16.01 3.97 -4.39
CA LEU A 168 -16.42 4.59 -3.12
C LEU A 168 -17.93 4.44 -2.87
N GLU A 169 -18.78 4.59 -3.89
CA GLU A 169 -20.23 4.38 -3.76
C GLU A 169 -20.56 2.95 -3.36
N ILE A 170 -19.91 1.95 -3.98
CA ILE A 170 -20.07 0.53 -3.61
C ILE A 170 -19.65 0.30 -2.15
N VAL A 171 -18.49 0.83 -1.75
CA VAL A 171 -17.97 0.69 -0.40
C VAL A 171 -18.94 1.31 0.62
N ARG A 172 -19.38 2.56 0.40
CA ARG A 172 -20.33 3.25 1.29
C ARG A 172 -21.62 2.47 1.51
N ALA A 173 -22.10 1.78 0.47
CA ALA A 173 -23.33 1.01 0.54
C ALA A 173 -23.20 -0.31 1.32
N ASN A 174 -21.97 -0.78 1.55
CA ASN A 174 -21.71 -2.12 2.11
C ASN A 174 -21.13 -2.12 3.53
N VAL A 175 -20.75 -0.95 4.09
CA VAL A 175 -20.14 -0.84 5.41
C VAL A 175 -20.97 0.01 6.36
N ARG A 176 -20.79 -0.15 7.68
CA ARG A 176 -21.51 0.61 8.72
C ARG A 176 -20.86 1.96 8.97
N GLU A 177 -19.53 2.01 8.82
CA GLU A 177 -18.70 3.20 9.10
C GLU A 177 -18.02 3.73 7.80
N PRO A 178 -18.82 4.18 6.81
CA PRO A 178 -18.29 4.56 5.50
C PRO A 178 -17.29 5.72 5.55
N VAL A 179 -17.45 6.64 6.49
CA VAL A 179 -16.54 7.78 6.67
C VAL A 179 -15.16 7.33 7.13
N LEU A 180 -15.10 6.34 8.04
CA LEU A 180 -13.84 5.80 8.54
C LEU A 180 -13.11 5.05 7.44
N LEU A 181 -13.80 4.12 6.76
CA LEU A 181 -13.18 3.32 5.69
C LEU A 181 -12.72 4.17 4.50
N GLU A 182 -13.54 5.12 4.07
CA GLU A 182 -13.16 6.04 3.00
C GLU A 182 -11.97 6.91 3.41
N GLY A 183 -11.95 7.40 4.65
CA GLY A 183 -10.82 8.13 5.22
C GLY A 183 -9.53 7.31 5.23
N ASP A 184 -9.60 6.02 5.54
CA ASP A 184 -8.45 5.12 5.48
C ASP A 184 -7.97 4.87 4.05
N PHE A 185 -8.87 4.80 3.05
CA PHE A 185 -8.48 4.72 1.64
C PHE A 185 -7.71 5.95 1.18
N PHE A 186 -8.18 7.16 1.56
CA PHE A 186 -7.43 8.39 1.29
C PHE A 186 -6.07 8.40 2.00
N SER A 187 -6.02 7.90 3.22
CA SER A 187 -4.79 7.84 4.02
C SER A 187 -3.75 6.87 3.43
N LEU A 188 -4.21 5.71 2.95
CA LEU A 188 -3.39 4.73 2.22
C LEU A 188 -2.82 5.32 0.92
N ALA A 189 -3.64 6.03 0.15
CA ALA A 189 -3.17 6.71 -1.06
C ALA A 189 -2.17 7.83 -0.73
N ALA A 190 -2.45 8.67 0.27
CA ALA A 190 -1.60 9.77 0.69
C ALA A 190 -0.25 9.31 1.26
N CYS A 191 -0.21 8.20 1.99
CA CYS A 191 1.06 7.68 2.51
C CYS A 191 1.97 7.20 1.37
N ASN A 192 1.44 6.49 0.38
CA ASN A 192 2.22 6.08 -0.79
C ASN A 192 2.68 7.29 -1.61
N GLU A 193 1.83 8.31 -1.80
CA GLU A 193 2.20 9.56 -2.47
C GLU A 193 3.34 10.28 -1.74
N THR A 194 3.35 10.25 -0.41
CA THR A 194 4.47 10.77 0.40
C THR A 194 5.76 10.03 0.06
N GLY A 195 5.74 8.70 0.00
CA GLY A 195 6.90 7.90 -0.41
C GLY A 195 7.37 8.24 -1.83
N VAL A 196 6.45 8.30 -2.79
CA VAL A 196 6.74 8.66 -4.19
C VAL A 196 7.40 10.04 -4.28
N ARG A 197 6.84 11.05 -3.63
CA ARG A 197 7.37 12.42 -3.62
C ARG A 197 8.78 12.47 -3.01
N ARG A 198 9.00 11.81 -1.88
CA ARG A 198 10.30 11.77 -1.21
C ARG A 198 11.37 11.05 -2.02
N LEU A 199 10.99 9.99 -2.74
CA LEU A 199 11.91 9.30 -3.66
C LEU A 199 12.34 10.22 -4.82
N LYS A 200 11.43 11.05 -5.34
CA LYS A 200 11.75 12.03 -6.40
C LYS A 200 12.67 13.14 -5.93
N GLU A 201 12.65 13.48 -4.64
CA GLU A 201 13.52 14.50 -4.02
C GLU A 201 14.92 13.95 -3.67
N MET A 202 15.14 12.64 -3.80
CA MET A 202 16.41 11.99 -3.49
C MET A 202 17.44 12.12 -4.61
#